data_6a3f297f8f9fae93b4a24e74bf61b2b3
#
_entry.id   6a3f297f8f9fae93b4a24e74bf61b2b3
#
_cell.length_a   1.000
_cell.length_b   1.000
_cell.length_c   1.000
_cell.angle_alpha   90.00
_cell.angle_beta   90.00
_cell.angle_gamma   90.00
#
_symmetry.space_group_name_H-M   'P 1'
#
loop_
_entity.id
_entity.type
_entity.pdbx_description
1 polymer ?
#
loop_
_entity_poly.entity_id
_entity_poly.type
_entity_poly.pdbx_seq_one_letter_code
_entity_poly.pdbx_strand_id
1 'polypeptide(L)'
;ITEDSIVDWQKNGSYDDSVYVHNHVLRAIINNTWGENLKSSNNYTANEEINLSYNISISSLEQFNINHSTNELFMGNGNTGAWDTNKLNIVAYIYNVDNKEIIQVEELHL
;
A
#
# COMPACT_ATOMS: atom_id res chain seq x y z
N ILE A 1 2.09 1.63 0.65
CA ILE A 1 1.54 2.83 1.30
C ILE A 1 0.05 2.63 1.51
N THR A 2 -0.40 2.87 2.72
CA THR A 2 -1.81 2.86 3.09
C THR A 2 -2.24 4.24 3.59
N GLU A 3 -3.53 4.51 3.59
CA GLU A 3 -4.12 5.73 4.13
C GLU A 3 -5.27 5.38 5.07
N ASP A 4 -5.34 6.09 6.18
CA ASP A 4 -6.37 5.93 7.19
C ASP A 4 -7.46 6.99 7.11
N SER A 5 -8.58 6.71 7.77
CA SER A 5 -9.69 7.66 7.94
C SER A 5 -10.30 8.17 6.64
N ILE A 6 -10.36 7.31 5.62
CA ILE A 6 -11.06 7.62 4.38
C ILE A 6 -12.56 7.39 4.60
N VAL A 7 -13.34 8.43 4.40
CA VAL A 7 -14.81 8.35 4.51
C VAL A 7 -15.39 8.08 3.14
N ASP A 8 -16.03 6.92 2.97
CA ASP A 8 -16.64 6.53 1.70
C ASP A 8 -17.75 5.49 1.95
N TRP A 9 -18.40 5.10 0.86
CA TRP A 9 -19.46 4.11 0.87
C TRP A 9 -18.96 2.72 1.25
N GLN A 10 -19.71 2.06 2.13
CA GLN A 10 -19.49 0.67 2.51
C GLN A 10 -20.81 -0.09 2.46
N LYS A 11 -20.85 -1.19 1.71
CA LYS A 11 -21.98 -2.10 1.74
C LYS A 11 -21.92 -2.97 3.00
N ASN A 12 -22.94 -2.88 3.82
CA ASN A 12 -23.04 -3.65 5.06
C ASN A 12 -24.32 -4.48 5.07
N GLY A 13 -24.24 -5.70 4.55
CA GLY A 13 -25.40 -6.58 4.44
C GLY A 13 -26.47 -6.02 3.49
N SER A 14 -27.62 -5.63 4.03
CA SER A 14 -28.77 -5.11 3.26
C SER A 14 -28.84 -3.60 3.17
N TYR A 15 -27.94 -2.86 3.79
CA TYR A 15 -27.89 -1.40 3.72
C TYR A 15 -26.51 -0.89 3.30
N ASP A 16 -26.50 0.33 2.77
CA ASP A 16 -25.27 1.01 2.37
C ASP A 16 -24.99 2.13 3.40
N ASP A 17 -23.76 2.16 3.91
CA ASP A 17 -23.27 3.21 4.80
C ASP A 17 -22.43 4.19 3.99
N SER A 18 -22.91 5.41 3.82
CA SER A 18 -22.23 6.45 3.03
C SER A 18 -21.15 7.21 3.79
N VAL A 19 -21.01 6.97 5.09
CA VAL A 19 -20.07 7.66 5.97
C VAL A 19 -19.15 6.71 6.71
N TYR A 20 -18.97 5.52 6.15
CA TYR A 20 -18.08 4.53 6.75
C TYR A 20 -16.61 5.01 6.70
N VAL A 21 -15.90 4.82 7.81
CA VAL A 21 -14.48 5.19 7.90
C VAL A 21 -13.63 3.98 7.59
N HIS A 22 -12.94 4.03 6.46
CA HIS A 22 -11.99 3.01 6.04
C HIS A 22 -10.59 3.34 6.58
N ASN A 23 -9.93 2.35 7.16
CA ASN A 23 -8.54 2.46 7.60
C ASN A 23 -7.66 1.48 6.80
N HIS A 24 -6.37 1.79 6.72
CA HIS A 24 -5.36 1.00 5.99
C HIS A 24 -5.73 0.74 4.52
N VAL A 25 -6.35 1.73 3.88
CA VAL A 25 -6.68 1.64 2.45
C VAL A 25 -5.40 1.65 1.63
N LEU A 26 -5.17 0.62 0.84
CA LEU A 26 -3.99 0.53 -0.02
C LEU A 26 -4.02 1.64 -1.09
N ARG A 27 -3.01 2.49 -1.08
CA ARG A 27 -2.83 3.58 -2.05
C ARG A 27 -1.77 3.26 -3.10
N ALA A 28 -0.65 2.69 -2.70
CA ALA A 28 0.41 2.34 -3.62
C ALA A 28 1.29 1.20 -3.11
N ILE A 29 1.91 0.52 -4.04
CA ILE A 29 2.97 -0.45 -3.80
C ILE A 29 4.28 0.20 -4.25
N ILE A 30 5.31 0.19 -3.39
CA ILE A 30 6.57 0.91 -3.61
C ILE A 30 7.49 0.15 -4.56
N ASN A 31 7.66 -1.15 -4.32
CA ASN A 31 8.48 -2.01 -5.17
C ASN A 31 7.60 -2.71 -6.22
N ASN A 32 7.47 -4.00 -6.26
CA ASN A 32 6.55 -4.67 -7.16
C ASN A 32 5.48 -5.47 -6.38
N THR A 33 4.43 -5.89 -7.07
CA THR A 33 3.26 -6.56 -6.44
C THR A 33 3.63 -7.74 -5.56
N TRP A 34 4.69 -8.45 -5.92
CA TRP A 34 5.16 -9.62 -5.18
C TRP A 34 6.43 -9.37 -4.38
N GLY A 35 6.79 -8.09 -4.21
CA GLY A 35 8.02 -7.70 -3.52
C GLY A 35 9.27 -8.01 -4.36
N GLU A 36 10.40 -8.03 -3.70
CA GLU A 36 11.70 -8.35 -4.28
C GLU A 36 12.54 -9.17 -3.30
N ASN A 37 13.51 -9.87 -3.81
CA ASN A 37 14.43 -10.60 -2.95
C ASN A 37 15.28 -9.62 -2.14
N LEU A 38 15.38 -9.87 -0.84
CA LEU A 38 16.19 -9.04 0.06
C LEU A 38 17.66 -8.96 -0.35
N LYS A 39 18.16 -10.02 -0.98
CA LYS A 39 19.50 -10.06 -1.60
C LYS A 39 19.54 -11.06 -2.74
N SER A 40 20.57 -10.95 -3.57
CA SER A 40 20.75 -11.81 -4.75
C SER A 40 21.07 -13.28 -4.44
N SER A 41 21.54 -13.59 -3.23
CA SER A 41 21.80 -14.95 -2.76
C SER A 41 20.71 -15.38 -1.76
N ASN A 42 20.31 -16.65 -1.80
CA ASN A 42 19.32 -17.19 -0.86
C ASN A 42 19.95 -17.62 0.50
N ASN A 43 21.22 -17.33 0.72
CA ASN A 43 21.92 -17.69 1.95
C ASN A 43 21.86 -16.52 2.92
N TYR A 44 21.10 -16.69 3.98
CA TYR A 44 20.97 -15.73 5.07
C TYR A 44 21.73 -16.24 6.30
N THR A 45 22.41 -15.34 6.98
CA THR A 45 23.13 -15.63 8.23
C THR A 45 22.42 -14.97 9.40
N ALA A 46 22.52 -15.59 10.58
CA ALA A 46 21.95 -15.00 11.78
C ALA A 46 22.59 -13.62 12.06
N ASN A 47 21.76 -12.64 12.41
CA ASN A 47 22.15 -11.25 12.67
C ASN A 47 22.73 -10.51 11.45
N GLU A 48 22.48 -10.98 10.25
CA GLU A 48 22.84 -10.26 9.04
C GLU A 48 21.96 -9.01 8.89
N GLU A 49 22.59 -7.87 8.67
CA GLU A 49 21.90 -6.61 8.39
C GLU A 49 21.77 -6.42 6.89
N ILE A 50 20.55 -6.17 6.43
CA ILE A 50 20.24 -5.90 5.01
C ILE A 50 19.64 -4.51 4.92
N ASN A 51 20.31 -3.62 4.20
CA ASN A 51 19.86 -2.25 4.00
C ASN A 51 19.27 -2.09 2.60
N LEU A 52 17.99 -1.72 2.54
CA LEU A 52 17.28 -1.37 1.31
C LEU A 52 16.92 0.10 1.35
N SER A 53 16.96 0.76 0.20
CA SER A 53 16.63 2.19 0.10
C SER A 53 15.73 2.44 -1.10
N TYR A 54 14.62 3.13 -0.86
CA TYR A 54 13.66 3.51 -1.89
C TYR A 54 13.49 5.02 -1.90
N ASN A 55 13.40 5.59 -3.10
CA ASN A 55 13.09 7.01 -3.27
C ASN A 55 11.72 7.14 -3.91
N ILE A 56 10.78 7.76 -3.20
CA ILE A 56 9.37 7.76 -3.56
C ILE A 56 8.88 9.19 -3.65
N SER A 57 8.14 9.50 -4.72
CA SER A 57 7.40 10.75 -4.84
C SER A 57 5.92 10.47 -4.60
N ILE A 58 5.37 10.91 -3.49
CA ILE A 58 3.95 10.77 -3.15
C ILE A 58 3.07 11.37 -4.25
N SER A 59 3.41 12.57 -4.72
CA SER A 59 2.65 13.24 -5.78
C SER A 59 2.65 12.47 -7.10
N SER A 60 3.74 11.76 -7.43
CA SER A 60 3.80 10.93 -8.64
C SER A 60 2.93 9.69 -8.51
N LEU A 61 2.90 9.07 -7.34
CA LEU A 61 2.04 7.91 -7.06
C LEU A 61 0.56 8.29 -7.06
N GLU A 62 0.22 9.42 -6.45
CA GLU A 62 -1.13 9.96 -6.47
C GLU A 62 -1.60 10.25 -7.92
N GLN A 63 -0.77 10.90 -8.72
CA GLN A 63 -1.10 11.17 -10.12
C GLN A 63 -1.24 9.88 -10.94
N PHE A 64 -0.43 8.87 -10.67
CA PHE A 64 -0.59 7.55 -11.27
C PHE A 64 -1.95 6.93 -10.94
N ASN A 65 -2.39 6.98 -9.69
CA ASN A 65 -3.69 6.46 -9.28
C ASN A 65 -4.85 7.20 -9.93
N ILE A 66 -4.79 8.53 -10.00
CA ILE A 66 -5.79 9.35 -10.68
C ILE A 66 -5.90 8.95 -12.15
N ASN A 67 -4.78 8.86 -12.85
CA ASN A 67 -4.73 8.51 -14.26
C ASN A 67 -5.27 7.09 -14.50
N HIS A 68 -4.86 6.13 -13.66
CA HIS A 68 -5.31 4.74 -13.78
C HIS A 68 -6.80 4.61 -13.53
N SER A 69 -7.33 5.24 -12.49
CA SER A 69 -8.76 5.23 -12.18
C SER A 69 -9.59 5.86 -13.29
N THR A 70 -9.11 6.96 -13.86
CA THR A 70 -9.86 7.70 -14.88
C THR A 70 -9.83 7.02 -16.25
N ASN A 71 -8.67 6.49 -16.64
CA ASN A 71 -8.44 6.07 -18.03
C ASN A 71 -8.52 4.54 -18.20
N GLU A 72 -8.17 3.76 -17.19
CA GLU A 72 -8.03 2.30 -17.32
C GLU A 72 -9.25 1.56 -16.76
N LEU A 73 -9.77 1.98 -15.62
CA LEU A 73 -10.85 1.25 -14.96
C LEU A 73 -12.25 1.64 -15.41
N PHE A 74 -12.43 2.80 -16.04
CA PHE A 74 -13.74 3.36 -16.44
C PHE A 74 -14.81 3.39 -15.32
N MET A 75 -14.43 2.98 -14.13
CA MET A 75 -15.30 2.80 -12.96
C MET A 75 -15.00 3.82 -11.87
N GLY A 76 -13.88 4.52 -12.01
CA GLY A 76 -13.52 5.54 -11.04
C GLY A 76 -14.36 6.77 -11.26
N ASN A 77 -14.94 7.27 -10.20
CA ASN A 77 -15.46 8.62 -10.15
C ASN A 77 -14.34 9.68 -10.23
N GLY A 78 -13.13 9.27 -10.58
CA GLY A 78 -11.95 10.13 -10.68
C GLY A 78 -11.38 10.58 -9.32
N ASN A 79 -11.92 10.08 -8.23
CA ASN A 79 -11.65 10.60 -6.88
C ASN A 79 -10.72 9.69 -6.06
N THR A 80 -9.75 9.06 -6.70
CA THR A 80 -8.70 8.30 -6.00
C THR A 80 -7.52 9.17 -5.57
N GLY A 81 -7.49 10.42 -6.02
CA GLY A 81 -6.50 11.41 -5.64
C GLY A 81 -6.84 12.13 -4.34
N ALA A 82 -6.09 13.18 -4.06
CA ALA A 82 -6.18 13.98 -2.84
C ALA A 82 -5.85 13.17 -1.57
N TRP A 83 -4.70 12.49 -1.60
CA TRP A 83 -4.20 11.78 -0.44
C TRP A 83 -3.89 12.76 0.71
N ASP A 84 -4.39 12.44 1.89
CA ASP A 84 -4.03 13.19 3.09
C ASP A 84 -2.69 12.68 3.61
N THR A 85 -1.62 13.42 3.37
CA THR A 85 -0.27 13.04 3.79
C THR A 85 -0.11 12.86 5.31
N ASN A 86 -1.00 13.47 6.10
CA ASN A 86 -1.01 13.26 7.55
C ASN A 86 -1.69 11.96 7.99
N LYS A 87 -2.17 11.17 7.06
CA LYS A 87 -2.85 9.89 7.30
C LYS A 87 -2.20 8.73 6.55
N LEU A 88 -1.05 8.98 5.95
CA LEU A 88 -0.31 7.97 5.22
C LEU A 88 0.58 7.15 6.15
N ASN A 89 0.59 5.85 5.90
CA ASN A 89 1.49 4.92 6.56
C ASN A 89 2.30 4.14 5.51
N ILE A 90 3.54 3.82 5.84
CA ILE A 90 4.33 2.84 5.11
C ILE A 90 4.25 1.53 5.88
N VAL A 91 3.76 0.49 5.23
CA VAL A 91 3.78 -0.87 5.75
C VAL A 91 4.84 -1.65 5.00
N ALA A 92 5.84 -2.13 5.70
CA ALA A 92 6.88 -3.01 5.17
C ALA A 92 6.71 -4.40 5.78
N TYR A 93 6.80 -5.44 4.96
CA TYR A 93 6.73 -6.81 5.45
C TYR A 93 7.69 -7.73 4.70
N ILE A 94 8.17 -8.73 5.40
CA ILE A 94 8.99 -9.81 4.87
C ILE A 94 8.14 -11.08 4.89
N TYR A 95 8.16 -11.81 3.81
CA TYR A 95 7.43 -13.06 3.71
C TYR A 95 8.26 -14.16 3.04
N ASN A 96 7.93 -15.40 3.36
CA ASN A 96 8.49 -16.56 2.69
C ASN A 96 7.82 -16.76 1.32
N VAL A 97 8.60 -16.76 0.26
CA VAL A 97 8.09 -16.83 -1.12
C VAL A 97 7.40 -18.16 -1.44
N ASP A 98 7.78 -19.25 -0.79
CA ASP A 98 7.26 -20.59 -1.08
C ASP A 98 5.88 -20.82 -0.45
N ASN A 99 5.73 -20.50 0.83
CA ASN A 99 4.49 -20.76 1.58
C ASN A 99 3.65 -19.49 1.85
N LYS A 100 4.15 -18.30 1.47
CA LYS A 100 3.51 -16.98 1.68
C LYS A 100 3.34 -16.58 3.15
N GLU A 101 4.04 -17.23 4.05
CA GLU A 101 4.03 -16.89 5.46
C GLU A 101 4.69 -15.53 5.70
N ILE A 102 4.01 -14.64 6.41
CA ILE A 102 4.57 -13.36 6.84
C ILE A 102 5.52 -13.63 8.00
N ILE A 103 6.79 -13.27 7.83
CA ILE A 103 7.85 -13.44 8.82
C ILE A 103 7.88 -12.24 9.76
N GLN A 104 7.78 -11.05 9.20
CA GLN A 104 7.76 -9.79 9.96
C GLN A 104 6.99 -8.71 9.21
N VAL A 105 6.38 -7.82 9.95
CA VAL A 105 5.73 -6.61 9.43
C VAL A 105 6.02 -5.45 10.37
N GLU A 106 6.28 -4.30 9.77
CA GLU A 106 6.46 -3.03 10.47
C GLU A 106 5.64 -1.94 9.77
N GLU A 107 5.13 -1.01 10.56
CA GLU A 107 4.38 0.13 10.08
C GLU A 107 5.01 1.42 10.60
N LEU A 108 5.11 2.39 9.72
CA LEU A 108 5.58 3.73 10.03
C LEU A 108 4.59 4.77 9.51
N HIS A 109 4.14 5.63 10.39
CA HIS A 109 3.36 6.81 10.02
C HIS A 109 4.27 7.88 9.38
N LEU A 110 3.86 8.46 8.25
CA LEU A 110 4.62 9.46 7.50
C LEU A 110 4.42 10.88 8.04
#